data_ddc7734a39b3036f2ecea327084aa575
#
_entry.id   ddc7734a39b3036f2ecea327084aa575
#
_cell.length_a   1.000
_cell.length_b   1.000
_cell.length_c   1.000
_cell.angle_alpha   90.00
_cell.angle_beta   90.00
_cell.angle_gamma   90.00
#
_symmetry.space_group_name_H-M   'P 1'
#
loop_
_entity.id
_entity.type
_entity.pdbx_description
1 polymer ?
#
loop_
_entity_poly.entity_id
_entity_poly.type
_entity_poly.pdbx_seq_one_letter_code
_entity_poly.pdbx_strand_id
1 'polypeptide(L)'
;MMIYADEGQISQIFINLIKNALQAGARHIDISAKMGKEDDVIIQVANDGEPIPVSAQEQIFIPFYTTKKEGSGIGLSISRQIMRNHNGTIELLRSDAQQTVFELRFR
;
A
#
# COMPACT_ATOMS: atom_id res chain seq x y z
N MET A 1 -16.46 -9.17 9.70
CA MET A 1 -15.71 -7.99 9.23
C MET A 1 -16.41 -7.40 8.02
N MET A 2 -16.80 -6.15 8.11
CA MET A 2 -17.57 -5.51 7.02
C MET A 2 -17.03 -4.11 6.77
N ILE A 3 -16.79 -3.77 5.49
CA ILE A 3 -16.31 -2.48 5.06
C ILE A 3 -17.34 -1.86 4.12
N TYR A 4 -17.80 -0.65 4.43
CA TYR A 4 -18.62 0.14 3.50
C TYR A 4 -17.68 0.92 2.59
N ALA A 5 -17.51 0.42 1.38
CA ALA A 5 -16.53 0.97 0.46
C ALA A 5 -16.94 0.74 -1.00
N ASP A 6 -16.44 1.60 -1.87
CA ASP A 6 -16.56 1.38 -3.31
C ASP A 6 -15.64 0.24 -3.72
N GLU A 7 -16.21 -0.87 -4.15
CA GLU A 7 -15.46 -2.07 -4.51
C GLU A 7 -14.42 -1.82 -5.60
N GLY A 8 -14.75 -1.04 -6.62
CA GLY A 8 -13.83 -0.72 -7.70
C GLY A 8 -12.64 0.10 -7.21
N GLN A 9 -12.87 1.06 -6.32
CA GLN A 9 -11.81 1.88 -5.76
C GLN A 9 -10.91 1.07 -4.83
N ILE A 10 -11.49 0.22 -3.99
CA ILE A 10 -10.71 -0.63 -3.09
C ILE A 10 -9.87 -1.63 -3.89
N SER A 11 -10.44 -2.23 -4.94
CA SER A 11 -9.68 -3.10 -5.85
C SER A 11 -8.49 -2.38 -6.46
N GLN A 12 -8.64 -1.09 -6.80
CA GLN A 12 -7.56 -0.30 -7.38
C GLN A 12 -6.38 -0.15 -6.42
N ILE A 13 -6.64 -0.01 -5.11
CA ILE A 13 -5.57 0.03 -4.11
C ILE A 13 -4.74 -1.25 -4.14
N PHE A 14 -5.39 -2.41 -4.12
CA PHE A 14 -4.69 -3.69 -4.14
C PHE A 14 -3.92 -3.90 -5.45
N ILE A 15 -4.51 -3.52 -6.59
CA ILE A 15 -3.82 -3.57 -7.87
C ILE A 15 -2.55 -2.72 -7.84
N ASN A 16 -2.62 -1.52 -7.31
CA ASN A 16 -1.47 -0.62 -7.21
C ASN A 16 -0.37 -1.21 -6.31
N LEU A 17 -0.74 -1.78 -5.17
CA LEU A 17 0.23 -2.38 -4.25
C LEU A 17 0.86 -3.64 -4.84
N ILE A 18 0.09 -4.46 -5.52
CA ILE A 18 0.60 -5.68 -6.19
C ILE A 18 1.53 -5.29 -7.33
N LYS A 19 1.18 -4.30 -8.14
CA LYS A 19 2.07 -3.80 -9.19
C LYS A 19 3.40 -3.30 -8.63
N ASN A 20 3.35 -2.55 -7.52
CA ASN A 20 4.57 -2.09 -6.87
C ASN A 20 5.44 -3.26 -6.44
N ALA A 21 4.84 -4.30 -5.85
CA ALA A 21 5.57 -5.49 -5.43
C ALA A 21 6.23 -6.19 -6.62
N LEU A 22 5.48 -6.37 -7.70
CA LEU A 22 6.02 -7.02 -8.90
C LEU A 22 7.14 -6.21 -9.54
N GLN A 23 7.01 -4.89 -9.60
CA GLN A 23 8.07 -4.00 -10.12
C GLN A 23 9.33 -4.03 -9.24
N ALA A 24 9.17 -4.33 -7.96
CA ALA A 24 10.30 -4.49 -7.04
C ALA A 24 10.90 -5.90 -7.10
N GLY A 25 10.40 -6.77 -7.97
CA GLY A 25 10.92 -8.12 -8.12
C GLY A 25 10.45 -9.09 -7.05
N ALA A 26 9.32 -8.82 -6.41
CA ALA A 26 8.80 -9.70 -5.36
C ALA A 26 8.43 -11.07 -5.90
N ARG A 27 8.74 -12.10 -5.12
CA ARG A 27 8.34 -13.49 -5.40
C ARG A 27 7.17 -13.92 -4.54
N HIS A 28 6.98 -13.26 -3.38
CA HIS A 28 5.92 -13.57 -2.44
C HIS A 28 5.23 -12.26 -2.05
N ILE A 29 3.90 -12.31 -2.04
CA ILE A 29 3.05 -11.21 -1.57
C ILE A 29 2.07 -11.82 -0.58
N ASP A 30 2.08 -11.31 0.65
CA ASP A 30 1.18 -11.77 1.72
C ASP A 30 0.19 -10.67 2.06
N ILE A 31 -1.09 -11.02 2.10
CA ILE A 31 -2.15 -10.10 2.49
C ILE A 31 -2.83 -10.66 3.73
N SER A 32 -2.87 -9.88 4.80
CA SER A 32 -3.55 -10.26 6.03
C SER A 32 -4.51 -9.17 6.47
N ALA A 33 -5.57 -9.56 7.20
CA ALA A 33 -6.56 -8.63 7.71
C ALA A 33 -6.89 -8.99 9.14
N LYS A 34 -7.11 -7.95 9.96
CA LYS A 34 -7.49 -8.12 11.36
C LYS A 34 -8.35 -6.95 11.82
N MET A 35 -9.07 -7.14 12.95
CA MET A 35 -9.77 -6.06 13.61
C MET A 35 -8.82 -5.33 14.54
N GLY A 36 -8.83 -4.00 14.48
CA GLY A 36 -8.11 -3.15 15.43
C GLY A 36 -8.88 -2.97 16.73
N LYS A 37 -8.29 -2.22 17.65
CA LYS A 37 -8.85 -2.00 18.99
C LYS A 37 -10.11 -1.13 18.98
N GLU A 38 -10.30 -0.32 17.96
CA GLU A 38 -11.42 0.62 17.84
C GLU A 38 -12.44 0.17 16.80
N ASP A 39 -12.56 -1.14 16.59
CA ASP A 39 -13.43 -1.74 15.57
C ASP A 39 -13.05 -1.36 14.14
N ASP A 40 -11.86 -0.82 13.94
CA ASP A 40 -11.33 -0.55 12.61
C ASP A 40 -10.82 -1.86 11.97
N VAL A 41 -10.79 -1.86 10.64
CA VAL A 41 -10.25 -2.99 9.86
C VAL A 41 -8.85 -2.63 9.41
N ILE A 42 -7.89 -3.47 9.74
CA ILE A 42 -6.48 -3.29 9.39
C ILE A 42 -6.09 -4.37 8.40
N ILE A 43 -5.59 -3.96 7.24
CA ILE A 43 -5.11 -4.86 6.20
C ILE A 43 -3.64 -4.56 5.95
N GLN A 44 -2.80 -5.58 6.01
CA GLN A 44 -1.39 -5.46 5.71
C GLN A 44 -1.07 -6.19 4.41
N VAL A 45 -0.30 -5.53 3.55
CA VAL A 45 0.17 -6.09 2.28
C VAL A 45 1.70 -6.09 2.35
N ALA A 46 2.28 -7.27 2.42
CA ALA A 46 3.72 -7.45 2.55
C ALA A 46 4.29 -8.10 1.29
N ASN A 47 5.51 -7.71 0.91
CA ASN A 47 6.21 -8.35 -0.19
C ASN A 47 7.70 -8.47 0.10
N ASP A 48 8.36 -9.39 -0.58
CA ASP A 48 9.79 -9.67 -0.44
C ASP A 48 10.64 -9.06 -1.57
N GLY A 49 10.12 -8.06 -2.25
CA GLY A 49 10.85 -7.39 -3.32
C GLY A 49 11.95 -6.47 -2.81
N GLU A 50 12.60 -5.78 -3.73
CA GLU A 50 13.65 -4.82 -3.40
C GLU A 50 13.11 -3.73 -2.47
N PRO A 51 13.82 -3.42 -1.36
CA PRO A 51 13.33 -2.43 -0.42
C PRO A 51 13.31 -1.02 -1.00
N ILE A 52 12.41 -0.19 -0.48
CA ILE A 52 12.33 1.23 -0.84
C ILE A 52 13.48 1.94 -0.12
N PRO A 53 14.33 2.71 -0.83
CA PRO A 53 15.39 3.46 -0.18
C PRO A 53 14.86 4.35 0.95
N VAL A 54 15.57 4.40 2.06
CA VAL A 54 15.15 5.21 3.22
C VAL A 54 14.93 6.67 2.81
N SER A 55 15.79 7.21 1.94
CA SER A 55 15.66 8.57 1.44
C SER A 55 14.39 8.83 0.62
N ALA A 56 13.74 7.78 0.11
CA ALA A 56 12.54 7.89 -0.69
C ALA A 56 11.25 7.65 0.11
N GLN A 57 11.34 7.02 1.28
CA GLN A 57 10.16 6.51 1.99
C GLN A 57 9.14 7.58 2.37
N GLU A 58 9.57 8.80 2.65
CA GLU A 58 8.65 9.90 2.95
C GLU A 58 7.97 10.49 1.71
N GLN A 59 8.47 10.17 0.52
CA GLN A 59 8.05 10.78 -0.73
C GLN A 59 7.23 9.87 -1.62
N ILE A 60 7.10 8.59 -1.27
CA ILE A 60 6.46 7.59 -2.13
C ILE A 60 4.97 7.85 -2.39
N PHE A 61 4.32 8.64 -1.55
CA PHE A 61 2.92 9.01 -1.73
C PHE A 61 2.73 10.32 -2.49
N ILE A 62 3.83 11.01 -2.85
CA ILE A 62 3.77 12.23 -3.64
C ILE A 62 3.49 11.87 -5.10
N PRO A 63 2.49 12.53 -5.76
CA PRO A 63 2.20 12.24 -7.17
C PRO A 63 3.43 12.40 -8.05
N PHE A 64 3.62 11.47 -8.99
CA PHE A 64 4.71 11.43 -9.97
C PHE A 64 6.10 11.16 -9.37
N TYR A 65 6.20 10.94 -8.07
CA TYR A 65 7.46 10.50 -7.48
C TYR A 65 7.64 9.00 -7.68
N THR A 66 8.74 8.58 -8.29
CA THR A 66 9.04 7.16 -8.48
C THR A 66 10.55 6.92 -8.54
N THR A 67 10.98 5.78 -7.99
CA THR A 67 12.34 5.26 -8.12
C THR A 67 12.42 4.18 -9.20
N LYS A 68 11.30 3.85 -9.87
CA LYS A 68 11.19 2.76 -10.83
C LYS A 68 11.16 3.29 -12.25
N LYS A 69 11.90 2.63 -13.15
CA LYS A 69 11.96 3.05 -14.55
C LYS A 69 10.61 3.03 -15.25
N GLU A 70 9.76 2.07 -14.92
CA GLU A 70 8.45 1.86 -15.55
C GLU A 70 7.28 2.39 -14.72
N GLY A 71 7.56 2.98 -13.56
CA GLY A 71 6.52 3.49 -12.70
C GLY A 71 6.10 4.90 -13.08
N SER A 72 4.79 5.16 -13.09
CA SER A 72 4.25 6.50 -13.32
C SER A 72 4.39 7.41 -12.09
N GLY A 73 4.56 6.85 -10.91
CA GLY A 73 4.63 7.60 -9.65
C GLY A 73 3.29 8.06 -9.14
N ILE A 74 2.17 7.56 -9.68
CA ILE A 74 0.84 8.00 -9.25
C ILE A 74 0.06 6.93 -8.49
N GLY A 75 0.46 5.65 -8.58
CA GLY A 75 -0.28 4.55 -7.97
C GLY A 75 -0.50 4.70 -6.47
N LEU A 76 0.56 5.03 -5.72
CA LEU A 76 0.46 5.18 -4.27
C LEU A 76 -0.29 6.46 -3.88
N SER A 77 -0.14 7.55 -4.63
CA SER A 77 -0.88 8.78 -4.35
C SER A 77 -2.39 8.58 -4.58
N ILE A 78 -2.76 7.84 -5.62
CA ILE A 78 -4.15 7.48 -5.89
C ILE A 78 -4.68 6.60 -4.76
N SER A 79 -3.91 5.60 -4.34
CA SER A 79 -4.30 4.72 -3.24
C SER A 79 -4.55 5.50 -1.95
N ARG A 80 -3.70 6.47 -1.63
CA ARG A 80 -3.90 7.33 -0.46
C ARG A 80 -5.16 8.17 -0.58
N GLN A 81 -5.43 8.72 -1.77
CA GLN A 81 -6.64 9.50 -2.00
C GLN A 81 -7.90 8.64 -1.82
N ILE A 82 -7.88 7.42 -2.35
CA ILE A 82 -9.00 6.48 -2.17
C ILE A 82 -9.22 6.18 -0.69
N MET A 83 -8.14 5.90 0.05
CA MET A 83 -8.26 5.63 1.49
C MET A 83 -8.84 6.82 2.24
N ARG A 84 -8.40 8.04 1.92
CA ARG A 84 -8.97 9.26 2.51
C ARG A 84 -10.45 9.42 2.23
N ASN A 85 -10.88 9.11 1.00
CA ASN A 85 -12.29 9.17 0.63
C ASN A 85 -13.14 8.16 1.40
N HIS A 86 -12.52 7.13 1.98
CA HIS A 86 -13.17 6.10 2.79
C HIS A 86 -12.90 6.27 4.28
N ASN A 87 -12.45 7.46 4.70
CA ASN A 87 -12.10 7.78 6.09
C ASN A 87 -11.01 6.85 6.66
N GLY A 88 -10.11 6.41 5.79
CA GLY A 88 -9.02 5.52 6.15
C GLY A 88 -7.65 6.11 5.92
N THR A 89 -6.65 5.31 6.18
CA THR A 89 -5.24 5.67 6.00
C THR A 89 -4.47 4.55 5.31
N ILE A 90 -3.39 4.92 4.64
CA ILE A 90 -2.39 4.00 4.12
C ILE A 90 -1.02 4.45 4.61
N GLU A 91 -0.24 3.52 5.11
CA GLU A 91 1.10 3.81 5.64
C GLU A 91 2.09 2.75 5.20
N LEU A 92 3.36 3.16 5.06
CA LEU A 92 4.47 2.23 4.91
C LEU A 92 5.01 1.91 6.30
N LEU A 93 4.78 0.68 6.79
CA LEU A 93 5.23 0.27 8.11
C LEU A 93 6.71 -0.05 8.17
N ARG A 94 7.22 -0.72 7.14
CA ARG A 94 8.64 -1.05 7.05
C ARG A 94 9.02 -1.35 5.60
N SER A 95 10.27 -1.14 5.28
CA SER A 95 10.86 -1.61 4.03
C SER A 95 12.34 -1.86 4.29
N ASP A 96 12.73 -3.13 4.24
CA ASP A 96 14.10 -3.57 4.51
C ASP A 96 14.42 -4.80 3.64
N ALA A 97 15.57 -5.43 3.90
CA ALA A 97 16.04 -6.57 3.12
C ALA A 97 15.12 -7.79 3.23
N GLN A 98 14.28 -7.85 4.26
CA GLN A 98 13.38 -8.98 4.47
C GLN A 98 12.01 -8.76 3.85
N GLN A 99 11.42 -7.59 4.04
CA GLN A 99 10.10 -7.30 3.48
C GLN A 99 9.77 -5.82 3.47
N THR A 100 8.83 -5.48 2.60
CA THR A 100 8.17 -4.18 2.55
C THR A 100 6.71 -4.39 2.94
N VAL A 101 6.19 -3.63 3.91
CA VAL A 101 4.84 -3.79 4.45
C VAL A 101 4.08 -2.46 4.36
N PHE A 102 2.97 -2.47 3.63
CA PHE A 102 1.99 -1.38 3.65
C PHE A 102 0.82 -1.77 4.54
N GLU A 103 0.29 -0.80 5.27
CA GLU A 103 -0.88 -1.01 6.11
C GLU A 103 -2.02 -0.10 5.66
N LEU A 104 -3.18 -0.71 5.44
CA LEU A 104 -4.43 0.00 5.16
C LEU A 104 -5.29 -0.08 6.42
N ARG A 105 -5.85 1.05 6.82
CA ARG A 105 -6.75 1.08 7.98
C ARG A 105 -8.07 1.72 7.57
N PHE A 106 -9.16 0.98 7.72
CA PHE A 106 -10.53 1.43 7.47
C PHE A 106 -11.24 1.61 8.80
N ARG A 107 -11.80 2.77 9.00
CA ARG A 107 -12.47 3.12 10.26
C ARG A 107 -13.98 3.07 10.18
#